data_a033b8d07697c0fe3e48d24530e2a81c
#
_entry.id   a033b8d07697c0fe3e48d24530e2a81c
#
_cell.length_a   1.000
_cell.length_b   1.000
_cell.length_c   1.000
_cell.angle_alpha   90.00
_cell.angle_beta   90.00
_cell.angle_gamma   90.00
#
_symmetry.space_group_name_H-M   'P 1'
#
loop_
_entity.id
_entity.type
_entity.pdbx_description
1 polymer ?
#
loop_
_entity_poly.entity_id
_entity_poly.type
_entity_poly.pdbx_seq_one_letter_code
_entity_poly.pdbx_strand_id
1 'polypeptide(L)'
;MARQDAKAIKDEDKDEGWLKRTIRRLGSDDLFRESFFNCIGAGVNLVLAIMNGINGFTNHSAWSQSMSLYFLTLGLITLYMAFCLGRPQGRSARTVMRQCGVCLIIVGIAMASFMYLYVIGHELMLLTAGLAWALTILTIVLAVLAVYNTYLFRKGDPVRHAFQRVTLAASIGGIVLLEIQLLATFGGELDPALVVAIETITAIVAVAILIIFGGSLLMKANKVEDVAM
;
A
#
# COMPACT_ATOMS: atom_id res chain seq x y z
N MET A 1 -37.96 6.94 -29.36
CA MET A 1 -37.14 8.00 -28.77
C MET A 1 -36.06 7.41 -27.89
N ALA A 2 -36.30 6.73 -26.78
CA ALA A 2 -35.29 6.22 -25.85
C ALA A 2 -34.15 5.32 -26.46
N ARG A 3 -34.43 4.62 -27.56
CA ARG A 3 -33.45 3.73 -28.23
C ARG A 3 -32.49 4.50 -29.17
N GLN A 4 -32.88 5.65 -29.65
CA GLN A 4 -32.02 6.54 -30.46
C GLN A 4 -31.10 7.36 -29.56
N ASP A 5 -31.57 7.79 -28.39
CA ASP A 5 -30.78 8.54 -27.42
C ASP A 5 -29.66 7.64 -26.83
N ALA A 6 -29.97 6.36 -26.54
CA ALA A 6 -28.98 5.38 -26.06
C ALA A 6 -27.90 5.06 -27.10
N LYS A 7 -28.24 5.15 -28.41
CA LYS A 7 -27.27 4.91 -29.49
C LYS A 7 -26.38 6.12 -29.72
N ALA A 8 -26.92 7.33 -29.62
CA ALA A 8 -26.16 8.57 -29.71
C ALA A 8 -25.13 8.70 -28.57
N ILE A 9 -25.52 8.37 -27.33
CA ILE A 9 -24.61 8.36 -26.18
C ILE A 9 -23.48 7.33 -26.36
N LYS A 10 -23.77 6.19 -26.99
CA LYS A 10 -22.79 5.12 -27.23
C LYS A 10 -21.81 5.42 -28.37
N ASP A 11 -22.22 6.23 -29.33
CA ASP A 11 -21.37 6.65 -30.44
C ASP A 11 -20.50 7.86 -30.06
N GLU A 12 -21.01 8.77 -29.22
CA GLU A 12 -20.21 9.86 -28.64
C GLU A 12 -19.08 9.34 -27.71
N ASP A 13 -19.28 8.19 -27.05
CA ASP A 13 -18.30 7.54 -26.17
C ASP A 13 -17.18 6.84 -26.96
N LYS A 14 -17.34 6.61 -28.26
CA LYS A 14 -16.32 6.00 -29.12
C LYS A 14 -15.25 6.98 -29.60
N ASP A 15 -15.58 8.24 -29.77
CA ASP A 15 -14.66 9.28 -30.26
C ASP A 15 -13.90 9.99 -29.12
N GLU A 16 -14.28 9.80 -27.86
CA GLU A 16 -13.50 10.31 -26.73
C GLU A 16 -12.22 9.50 -26.58
N GLY A 17 -11.07 10.18 -26.67
CA GLY A 17 -9.75 9.58 -26.40
C GLY A 17 -9.74 8.91 -25.02
N TRP A 18 -9.04 7.77 -24.92
CA TRP A 18 -8.98 6.95 -23.69
C TRP A 18 -8.64 7.77 -22.44
N LEU A 19 -7.82 8.81 -22.55
CA LEU A 19 -7.41 9.67 -21.46
C LEU A 19 -8.59 10.47 -20.89
N LYS A 20 -9.43 11.08 -21.77
CA LYS A 20 -10.59 11.87 -21.37
C LYS A 20 -11.66 11.00 -20.71
N ARG A 21 -11.84 9.76 -21.23
CA ARG A 21 -12.72 8.75 -20.64
C ARG A 21 -12.23 8.29 -19.27
N THR A 22 -10.93 8.10 -19.10
CA THR A 22 -10.32 7.73 -17.81
C THR A 22 -10.48 8.85 -16.78
N ILE A 23 -10.21 10.11 -17.15
CA ILE A 23 -10.38 11.28 -16.27
C ILE A 23 -11.84 11.42 -15.84
N ARG A 24 -12.80 11.27 -16.77
CA ARG A 24 -14.24 11.33 -16.45
C ARG A 24 -14.64 10.22 -15.47
N ARG A 25 -14.18 8.99 -15.67
CA ARG A 25 -14.42 7.87 -14.75
C ARG A 25 -13.76 8.06 -13.37
N LEU A 26 -12.58 8.64 -13.32
CA LEU A 26 -11.92 9.00 -12.05
C LEU A 26 -12.73 10.02 -11.24
N GLY A 27 -13.47 10.91 -11.90
CA GLY A 27 -14.33 11.88 -11.25
C GLY A 27 -15.71 11.36 -10.82
N SER A 28 -16.25 10.37 -11.54
CA SER A 28 -17.64 9.91 -11.35
C SER A 28 -17.78 8.53 -10.69
N ASP A 29 -16.76 7.68 -10.75
CA ASP A 29 -16.81 6.30 -10.26
C ASP A 29 -15.77 6.09 -9.15
N ASP A 30 -16.26 6.02 -7.91
CA ASP A 30 -15.44 5.84 -6.72
C ASP A 30 -14.67 4.51 -6.72
N LEU A 31 -15.29 3.42 -7.21
CA LEU A 31 -14.65 2.11 -7.29
C LEU A 31 -13.53 2.08 -8.32
N PHE A 32 -13.78 2.71 -9.48
CA PHE A 32 -12.75 2.83 -10.52
C PHE A 32 -11.57 3.67 -10.03
N ARG A 33 -11.84 4.78 -9.36
CA ARG A 33 -10.81 5.65 -8.76
C ARG A 33 -9.97 4.88 -7.74
N GLU A 34 -10.60 4.16 -6.83
CA GLU A 34 -9.93 3.38 -5.80
C GLU A 34 -9.07 2.24 -6.42
N SER A 35 -9.61 1.52 -7.41
CA SER A 35 -8.88 0.49 -8.16
C SER A 35 -7.68 1.07 -8.91
N PHE A 36 -7.85 2.22 -9.55
CA PHE A 36 -6.80 2.89 -10.31
C PHE A 36 -5.62 3.32 -9.42
N PHE A 37 -5.89 3.96 -8.27
CA PHE A 37 -4.84 4.33 -7.31
C PHE A 37 -4.16 3.11 -6.69
N ASN A 38 -4.89 2.03 -6.44
CA ASN A 38 -4.30 0.77 -5.98
C ASN A 38 -3.38 0.16 -7.05
N CYS A 39 -3.72 0.22 -8.32
CA CYS A 39 -2.84 -0.23 -9.41
C CYS A 39 -1.54 0.60 -9.47
N ILE A 40 -1.63 1.92 -9.32
CA ILE A 40 -0.44 2.79 -9.26
C ILE A 40 0.42 2.43 -8.04
N GLY A 41 -0.18 2.32 -6.85
CA GLY A 41 0.52 1.93 -5.63
C GLY A 41 1.19 0.55 -5.74
N ALA A 42 0.50 -0.42 -6.36
CA ALA A 42 1.09 -1.73 -6.65
C ALA A 42 2.29 -1.63 -7.58
N GLY A 43 2.19 -0.83 -8.65
CA GLY A 43 3.29 -0.60 -9.58
C GLY A 43 4.52 0.00 -8.90
N VAL A 44 4.33 1.02 -8.06
CA VAL A 44 5.41 1.64 -7.27
C VAL A 44 6.06 0.62 -6.34
N ASN A 45 5.27 -0.16 -5.59
CA ASN A 45 5.79 -1.17 -4.69
C ASN A 45 6.58 -2.26 -5.44
N LEU A 46 6.11 -2.70 -6.62
CA LEU A 46 6.81 -3.69 -7.44
C LEU A 46 8.14 -3.15 -7.98
N VAL A 47 8.18 -1.89 -8.42
CA VAL A 47 9.43 -1.24 -8.84
C VAL A 47 10.42 -1.17 -7.68
N LEU A 48 9.98 -0.76 -6.49
CA LEU A 48 10.81 -0.72 -5.28
C LEU A 48 11.29 -2.13 -4.88
N ALA A 49 10.44 -3.14 -5.02
CA ALA A 49 10.82 -4.54 -4.78
C ALA A 49 11.96 -4.98 -5.72
N ILE A 50 11.84 -4.70 -7.01
CA ILE A 50 12.86 -5.05 -8.02
C ILE A 50 14.17 -4.31 -7.73
N MET A 51 14.13 -3.00 -7.47
CA MET A 51 15.32 -2.20 -7.19
C MET A 51 16.05 -2.70 -5.93
N ASN A 52 15.32 -2.93 -4.84
CA ASN A 52 15.90 -3.47 -3.61
C ASN A 52 16.38 -4.92 -3.80
N GLY A 53 15.68 -5.72 -4.60
CA GLY A 53 16.10 -7.08 -4.93
C GLY A 53 17.43 -7.11 -5.68
N ILE A 54 17.56 -6.31 -6.75
CA ILE A 54 18.80 -6.19 -7.51
C ILE A 54 19.94 -5.72 -6.57
N ASN A 55 19.71 -4.66 -5.79
CA ASN A 55 20.71 -4.16 -4.84
C ASN A 55 21.10 -5.22 -3.79
N GLY A 56 20.12 -5.93 -3.25
CA GLY A 56 20.36 -6.98 -2.25
C GLY A 56 21.16 -8.17 -2.78
N PHE A 57 20.92 -8.58 -4.03
CA PHE A 57 21.68 -9.65 -4.67
C PHE A 57 23.08 -9.19 -5.09
N THR A 58 23.21 -7.97 -5.63
CA THR A 58 24.49 -7.46 -6.13
C THR A 58 25.48 -7.17 -5.00
N ASN A 59 24.98 -6.57 -3.90
CA ASN A 59 25.80 -6.14 -2.77
C ASN A 59 25.76 -7.12 -1.58
N HIS A 60 25.10 -8.27 -1.74
CA HIS A 60 24.91 -9.28 -0.67
C HIS A 60 24.27 -8.70 0.61
N SER A 61 23.44 -7.65 0.47
CA SER A 61 22.79 -6.98 1.58
C SER A 61 21.49 -7.70 1.98
N ALA A 62 21.50 -8.32 3.16
CA ALA A 62 20.33 -9.00 3.71
C ALA A 62 19.18 -8.00 4.00
N TRP A 63 19.51 -6.75 4.36
CA TRP A 63 18.53 -5.68 4.56
C TRP A 63 17.78 -5.35 3.26
N SER A 64 18.50 -5.14 2.16
CA SER A 64 17.88 -4.84 0.86
C SER A 64 17.03 -6.02 0.35
N GLN A 65 17.45 -7.26 0.58
CA GLN A 65 16.65 -8.45 0.25
C GLN A 65 15.35 -8.50 1.04
N SER A 66 15.41 -8.21 2.34
CA SER A 66 14.21 -8.17 3.20
C SER A 66 13.26 -7.03 2.81
N MET A 67 13.78 -5.86 2.45
CA MET A 67 12.99 -4.76 1.89
C MET A 67 12.33 -5.14 0.56
N SER A 68 13.06 -5.85 -0.31
CA SER A 68 12.49 -6.37 -1.56
C SER A 68 11.28 -7.26 -1.29
N LEU A 69 11.40 -8.19 -0.34
CA LEU A 69 10.29 -9.07 0.05
C LEU A 69 9.10 -8.30 0.62
N TYR A 70 9.36 -7.28 1.45
CA TYR A 70 8.33 -6.40 2.00
C TYR A 70 7.55 -5.68 0.89
N PHE A 71 8.23 -5.00 -0.03
CA PHE A 71 7.60 -4.30 -1.13
C PHE A 71 6.91 -5.24 -2.14
N LEU A 72 7.49 -6.41 -2.39
CA LEU A 72 6.88 -7.44 -3.23
C LEU A 72 5.53 -7.88 -2.64
N THR A 73 5.50 -8.18 -1.35
CA THR A 73 4.27 -8.60 -0.66
C THR A 73 3.22 -7.50 -0.69
N LEU A 74 3.61 -6.24 -0.42
CA LEU A 74 2.71 -5.08 -0.54
C LEU A 74 2.20 -4.89 -1.97
N GLY A 75 3.06 -4.98 -2.96
CA GLY A 75 2.68 -4.84 -4.36
C GLY A 75 1.67 -5.90 -4.78
N LEU A 76 1.90 -7.16 -4.42
CA LEU A 76 1.02 -8.28 -4.75
C LEU A 76 -0.34 -8.16 -4.06
N ILE A 77 -0.40 -7.79 -2.78
CA ILE A 77 -1.68 -7.61 -2.09
C ILE A 77 -2.45 -6.43 -2.66
N THR A 78 -1.77 -5.31 -2.95
CA THR A 78 -2.43 -4.12 -3.52
C THR A 78 -2.96 -4.40 -4.92
N LEU A 79 -2.20 -5.16 -5.73
CA LEU A 79 -2.66 -5.62 -7.05
C LEU A 79 -3.87 -6.56 -6.93
N TYR A 80 -3.82 -7.52 -6.00
CA TYR A 80 -4.95 -8.40 -5.71
C TYR A 80 -6.21 -7.60 -5.33
N MET A 81 -6.07 -6.57 -4.51
CA MET A 81 -7.17 -5.69 -4.13
C MET A 81 -7.76 -4.95 -5.34
N ALA A 82 -6.92 -4.40 -6.22
CA ALA A 82 -7.36 -3.75 -7.44
C ALA A 82 -8.20 -4.70 -8.32
N PHE A 83 -7.77 -5.96 -8.44
CA PHE A 83 -8.54 -7.00 -9.15
C PHE A 83 -9.88 -7.32 -8.48
N CYS A 84 -9.92 -7.40 -7.15
CA CYS A 84 -11.16 -7.67 -6.42
C CYS A 84 -12.18 -6.53 -6.55
N LEU A 85 -11.73 -5.28 -6.53
CA LEU A 85 -12.58 -4.10 -6.75
C LEU A 85 -13.13 -4.02 -8.19
N GLY A 86 -12.29 -4.38 -9.17
CA GLY A 86 -12.67 -4.36 -10.58
C GLY A 86 -13.62 -5.49 -11.01
N ARG A 87 -13.71 -6.56 -10.22
CA ARG A 87 -14.56 -7.74 -10.52
C ARG A 87 -15.23 -8.26 -9.25
N PRO A 88 -16.30 -7.62 -8.78
CA PRO A 88 -16.97 -7.99 -7.54
C PRO A 88 -17.71 -9.35 -7.59
N GLN A 89 -17.85 -9.96 -8.78
CA GLN A 89 -18.64 -11.19 -8.93
C GLN A 89 -17.88 -12.44 -8.43
N GLY A 90 -18.46 -13.11 -7.43
CA GLY A 90 -18.17 -14.50 -7.08
C GLY A 90 -17.18 -14.75 -5.93
N ARG A 91 -16.73 -13.75 -5.19
CA ARG A 91 -15.89 -13.96 -4.00
C ARG A 91 -16.63 -13.60 -2.72
N SER A 92 -16.58 -14.52 -1.73
CA SER A 92 -17.11 -14.26 -0.40
C SER A 92 -16.32 -13.15 0.28
N ALA A 93 -17.02 -12.16 0.87
CA ALA A 93 -16.45 -11.08 1.66
C ALA A 93 -15.53 -11.62 2.77
N ARG A 94 -15.92 -12.73 3.39
CA ARG A 94 -15.14 -13.46 4.39
C ARG A 94 -13.78 -13.88 3.88
N THR A 95 -13.73 -14.47 2.67
CA THR A 95 -12.48 -14.93 2.05
C THR A 95 -11.53 -13.77 1.79
N VAL A 96 -12.01 -12.65 1.23
CA VAL A 96 -11.21 -11.46 0.94
C VAL A 96 -10.65 -10.86 2.22
N MET A 97 -11.49 -10.69 3.27
CA MET A 97 -11.04 -10.17 4.56
C MET A 97 -9.97 -11.06 5.20
N ARG A 98 -10.16 -12.40 5.13
CA ARG A 98 -9.19 -13.36 5.68
C ARG A 98 -7.85 -13.28 4.95
N GLN A 99 -7.86 -13.23 3.63
CA GLN A 99 -6.65 -13.09 2.81
C GLN A 99 -5.93 -11.78 3.12
N CYS A 100 -6.64 -10.65 3.16
CA CYS A 100 -6.06 -9.36 3.53
C CYS A 100 -5.46 -9.39 4.95
N GLY A 101 -6.15 -10.02 5.92
CA GLY A 101 -5.65 -10.15 7.28
C GLY A 101 -4.36 -10.96 7.38
N VAL A 102 -4.29 -12.11 6.71
CA VAL A 102 -3.06 -12.93 6.64
C VAL A 102 -1.92 -12.16 5.97
N CYS A 103 -2.18 -11.52 4.84
CA CYS A 103 -1.15 -10.76 4.15
C CYS A 103 -0.62 -9.59 4.99
N LEU A 104 -1.48 -8.89 5.75
CA LEU A 104 -1.02 -7.83 6.66
C LEU A 104 -0.09 -8.36 7.77
N ILE A 105 -0.35 -9.55 8.29
CA ILE A 105 0.54 -10.19 9.26
C ILE A 105 1.89 -10.52 8.61
N ILE A 106 1.88 -11.07 7.39
CA ILE A 106 3.10 -11.36 6.63
C ILE A 106 3.91 -10.08 6.38
N VAL A 107 3.24 -9.00 5.97
CA VAL A 107 3.87 -7.68 5.78
C VAL A 107 4.46 -7.17 7.10
N GLY A 108 3.76 -7.32 8.22
CA GLY A 108 4.26 -6.96 9.55
C GLY A 108 5.51 -7.75 9.94
N ILE A 109 5.54 -9.05 9.69
CA ILE A 109 6.71 -9.91 9.95
C ILE A 109 7.88 -9.51 9.04
N ALA A 110 7.63 -9.28 7.74
CA ALA A 110 8.66 -8.83 6.80
C ALA A 110 9.24 -7.48 7.23
N MET A 111 8.37 -6.54 7.67
CA MET A 111 8.80 -5.25 8.21
C MET A 111 9.65 -5.40 9.47
N ALA A 112 9.26 -6.24 10.41
CA ALA A 112 10.05 -6.52 11.60
C ALA A 112 11.44 -7.10 11.25
N SER A 113 11.49 -7.98 10.26
CA SER A 113 12.74 -8.61 9.81
C SER A 113 13.69 -7.58 9.21
N PHE A 114 13.24 -6.72 8.31
CA PHE A 114 14.15 -5.74 7.71
C PHE A 114 14.57 -4.66 8.72
N MET A 115 13.70 -4.25 9.64
CA MET A 115 14.05 -3.31 10.70
C MET A 115 15.09 -3.88 11.66
N TYR A 116 14.94 -5.15 12.02
CA TYR A 116 15.93 -5.85 12.83
C TYR A 116 17.32 -5.87 12.16
N LEU A 117 17.36 -6.22 10.87
CA LEU A 117 18.61 -6.23 10.09
C LEU A 117 19.21 -4.83 9.92
N TYR A 118 18.36 -3.81 9.80
CA TYR A 118 18.78 -2.41 9.72
C TYR A 118 19.47 -1.95 11.01
N VAL A 119 18.87 -2.22 12.17
CA VAL A 119 19.42 -1.84 13.48
C VAL A 119 20.75 -2.54 13.76
N ILE A 120 20.89 -3.82 13.34
CA ILE A 120 22.14 -4.57 13.57
C ILE A 120 23.21 -4.28 12.53
N GLY A 121 22.82 -4.15 11.25
CA GLY A 121 23.75 -4.05 10.14
C GLY A 121 24.25 -2.63 9.86
N HIS A 122 23.54 -1.60 10.31
CA HIS A 122 23.79 -0.19 9.98
C HIS A 122 23.99 0.07 8.47
N GLU A 123 23.45 -0.83 7.63
CA GLU A 123 23.57 -0.72 6.17
C GLU A 123 22.51 0.24 5.65
N LEU A 124 22.91 1.47 5.36
CA LEU A 124 22.06 2.49 4.74
C LEU A 124 22.15 2.42 3.22
N MET A 125 21.02 2.28 2.55
CA MET A 125 20.92 2.61 1.14
C MET A 125 20.79 4.13 1.02
N LEU A 126 21.93 4.82 0.85
CA LEU A 126 21.93 6.26 0.57
C LEU A 126 21.29 6.50 -0.80
N LEU A 127 20.01 6.85 -0.80
CA LEU A 127 19.35 7.40 -1.98
C LEU A 127 19.95 8.77 -2.31
N THR A 128 20.04 9.07 -3.61
CA THR A 128 20.37 10.45 -4.01
C THR A 128 19.32 11.40 -3.43
N ALA A 129 19.74 12.59 -2.98
CA ALA A 129 18.86 13.55 -2.32
C ALA A 129 17.57 13.83 -3.12
N GLY A 130 17.66 13.92 -4.45
CA GLY A 130 16.49 14.11 -5.31
C GLY A 130 15.47 12.96 -5.27
N LEU A 131 15.96 11.71 -5.24
CA LEU A 131 15.09 10.54 -5.16
C LEU A 131 14.47 10.41 -3.76
N ALA A 132 15.20 10.75 -2.71
CA ALA A 132 14.70 10.80 -1.35
C ALA A 132 13.53 11.79 -1.23
N TRP A 133 13.67 13.01 -1.75
CA TRP A 133 12.60 14.00 -1.77
C TRP A 133 11.38 13.54 -2.58
N ALA A 134 11.59 12.94 -3.75
CA ALA A 134 10.49 12.43 -4.57
C ALA A 134 9.69 11.34 -3.85
N LEU A 135 10.37 10.38 -3.21
CA LEU A 135 9.74 9.34 -2.40
C LEU A 135 9.02 9.91 -1.18
N THR A 136 9.60 10.94 -0.54
CA THR A 136 8.99 11.66 0.57
C THR A 136 7.64 12.25 0.17
N ILE A 137 7.61 13.04 -0.89
CA ILE A 137 6.38 13.68 -1.38
C ILE A 137 5.35 12.62 -1.75
N LEU A 138 5.76 11.57 -2.48
CA LEU A 138 4.88 10.47 -2.86
C LEU A 138 4.29 9.77 -1.63
N THR A 139 5.10 9.45 -0.63
CA THR A 139 4.66 8.78 0.61
C THR A 139 3.67 9.64 1.38
N ILE A 140 3.92 10.95 1.52
CA ILE A 140 3.00 11.88 2.18
C ILE A 140 1.67 11.94 1.42
N VAL A 141 1.69 12.07 0.10
CA VAL A 141 0.48 12.11 -0.72
C VAL A 141 -0.33 10.81 -0.56
N LEU A 142 0.32 9.65 -0.64
CA LEU A 142 -0.34 8.36 -0.47
C LEU A 142 -0.91 8.19 0.95
N ALA A 143 -0.20 8.64 1.99
CA ALA A 143 -0.67 8.60 3.37
C ALA A 143 -1.91 9.49 3.57
N VAL A 144 -1.88 10.72 3.06
CA VAL A 144 -3.02 11.64 3.12
C VAL A 144 -4.23 11.05 2.38
N LEU A 145 -4.04 10.50 1.18
CA LEU A 145 -5.10 9.84 0.41
C LEU A 145 -5.67 8.62 1.15
N ALA A 146 -4.83 7.82 1.80
CA ALA A 146 -5.26 6.66 2.56
C ALA A 146 -6.12 7.06 3.77
N VAL A 147 -5.70 8.07 4.53
CA VAL A 147 -6.47 8.62 5.65
C VAL A 147 -7.78 9.23 5.18
N TYR A 148 -7.75 10.04 4.12
CA TYR A 148 -8.92 10.65 3.52
C TYR A 148 -9.95 9.61 3.08
N ASN A 149 -9.52 8.59 2.34
CA ASN A 149 -10.39 7.50 1.92
C ASN A 149 -11.00 6.74 3.11
N THR A 150 -10.19 6.48 4.15
CA THR A 150 -10.67 5.80 5.36
C THR A 150 -11.72 6.60 6.11
N TYR A 151 -11.58 7.93 6.16
CA TYR A 151 -12.51 8.81 6.83
C TYR A 151 -13.83 8.96 6.06
N LEU A 152 -13.78 9.17 4.75
CA LEU A 152 -14.96 9.36 3.90
C LEU A 152 -15.84 8.12 3.80
N PHE A 153 -15.23 6.92 3.79
CA PHE A 153 -15.94 5.67 3.53
C PHE A 153 -16.15 4.82 4.79
N ARG A 154 -16.33 5.47 5.94
CA ARG A 154 -16.51 4.81 7.23
C ARG A 154 -17.77 3.92 7.33
N LYS A 155 -18.75 4.09 6.44
CA LYS A 155 -20.00 3.32 6.36
C LYS A 155 -20.03 2.54 5.04
N GLY A 156 -19.44 1.36 4.98
CA GLY A 156 -19.38 0.63 3.73
C GLY A 156 -19.23 -0.87 3.89
N ASP A 157 -19.20 -1.53 2.77
CA ASP A 157 -18.96 -2.92 2.51
C ASP A 157 -17.74 -3.45 3.32
N PRO A 158 -17.85 -4.62 3.99
CA PRO A 158 -16.75 -5.26 4.72
C PRO A 158 -15.47 -5.43 3.91
N VAL A 159 -15.58 -5.69 2.61
CA VAL A 159 -14.46 -5.84 1.69
C VAL A 159 -13.72 -4.51 1.52
N ARG A 160 -14.45 -3.43 1.30
CA ARG A 160 -13.88 -2.08 1.18
C ARG A 160 -13.14 -1.68 2.46
N HIS A 161 -13.69 -2.04 3.62
CA HIS A 161 -13.04 -1.80 4.91
C HIS A 161 -11.72 -2.58 5.07
N ALA A 162 -11.64 -3.81 4.54
CA ALA A 162 -10.38 -4.56 4.51
C ALA A 162 -9.33 -3.87 3.63
N PHE A 163 -9.72 -3.38 2.46
CA PHE A 163 -8.84 -2.66 1.55
C PHE A 163 -8.31 -1.37 2.13
N GLN A 164 -9.16 -0.57 2.79
CA GLN A 164 -8.73 0.64 3.48
C GLN A 164 -7.63 0.35 4.53
N ARG A 165 -7.74 -0.75 5.28
CA ARG A 165 -6.72 -1.14 6.25
C ARG A 165 -5.41 -1.53 5.59
N VAL A 166 -5.45 -2.22 4.46
CA VAL A 166 -4.22 -2.55 3.72
C VAL A 166 -3.56 -1.29 3.17
N THR A 167 -4.33 -0.35 2.64
CA THR A 167 -3.80 0.93 2.15
C THR A 167 -3.19 1.77 3.28
N LEU A 168 -3.85 1.82 4.44
CA LEU A 168 -3.29 2.46 5.64
C LEU A 168 -1.99 1.79 6.09
N ALA A 169 -1.96 0.47 6.10
CA ALA A 169 -0.78 -0.30 6.46
C ALA A 169 0.41 -0.01 5.53
N ALA A 170 0.16 0.05 4.22
CA ALA A 170 1.17 0.45 3.24
C ALA A 170 1.70 1.87 3.50
N SER A 171 0.81 2.80 3.85
CA SER A 171 1.18 4.18 4.18
C SER A 171 2.03 4.27 5.45
N ILE A 172 1.71 3.49 6.48
CA ILE A 172 2.51 3.42 7.72
C ILE A 172 3.92 2.94 7.42
N GLY A 173 4.06 1.86 6.63
CA GLY A 173 5.37 1.38 6.19
C GLY A 173 6.15 2.42 5.39
N GLY A 174 5.48 3.16 4.50
CA GLY A 174 6.08 4.26 3.77
C GLY A 174 6.58 5.39 4.69
N ILE A 175 5.82 5.74 5.73
CA ILE A 175 6.21 6.76 6.73
C ILE A 175 7.46 6.32 7.50
N VAL A 176 7.53 5.07 7.94
CA VAL A 176 8.71 4.52 8.62
C VAL A 176 9.95 4.58 7.75
N LEU A 177 9.82 4.16 6.48
CA LEU A 177 10.92 4.23 5.54
C LEU A 177 11.36 5.67 5.25
N LEU A 178 10.41 6.59 5.19
CA LEU A 178 10.69 8.01 5.06
C LEU A 178 11.45 8.56 6.26
N GLU A 179 11.04 8.20 7.48
CA GLU A 179 11.70 8.59 8.71
C GLU A 179 13.17 8.11 8.72
N ILE A 180 13.42 6.84 8.44
CA ILE A 180 14.77 6.27 8.31
C ILE A 180 15.60 7.09 7.31
N GLN A 181 15.02 7.39 6.15
CA GLN A 181 15.70 8.14 5.10
C GLN A 181 16.04 9.59 5.52
N LEU A 182 15.11 10.23 6.22
CA LEU A 182 15.33 11.61 6.71
C LEU A 182 16.38 11.63 7.81
N LEU A 183 16.35 10.68 8.74
CA LEU A 183 17.37 10.55 9.78
C LEU A 183 18.75 10.25 9.21
N ALA A 184 18.82 9.38 8.20
CA ALA A 184 20.08 9.10 7.50
C ALA A 184 20.64 10.31 6.76
N THR A 185 19.77 11.16 6.20
CA THR A 185 20.21 12.31 5.37
C THR A 185 20.50 13.55 6.20
N PHE A 186 19.71 13.81 7.24
CA PHE A 186 19.74 15.05 8.00
C PHE A 186 20.09 14.86 9.49
N GLY A 187 20.16 13.62 9.96
CA GLY A 187 20.41 13.30 11.38
C GLY A 187 21.90 13.37 11.81
N GLY A 188 22.79 13.82 10.93
CA GLY A 188 24.24 13.80 11.20
C GLY A 188 24.71 14.61 12.42
N GLU A 189 23.89 15.53 12.94
CA GLU A 189 24.14 16.29 14.18
C GLU A 189 23.49 15.65 15.42
N LEU A 190 22.66 14.62 15.24
CA LEU A 190 21.97 13.94 16.35
C LEU A 190 22.88 12.88 16.97
N ASP A 191 22.67 12.66 18.27
CA ASP A 191 23.31 11.51 18.96
C ASP A 191 22.90 10.20 18.28
N PRO A 192 23.85 9.36 17.84
CA PRO A 192 23.56 8.10 17.22
C PRO A 192 22.65 7.18 18.05
N ALA A 193 22.79 7.20 19.37
CA ALA A 193 21.93 6.44 20.27
C ALA A 193 20.47 6.93 20.24
N LEU A 194 20.26 8.22 20.09
CA LEU A 194 18.93 8.81 19.96
C LEU A 194 18.30 8.43 18.60
N VAL A 195 19.06 8.47 17.52
CA VAL A 195 18.59 8.05 16.19
C VAL A 195 18.09 6.60 16.21
N VAL A 196 18.93 5.68 16.70
CA VAL A 196 18.58 4.25 16.82
C VAL A 196 17.34 4.04 17.73
N ALA A 197 17.23 4.81 18.81
CA ALA A 197 16.07 4.72 19.70
C ALA A 197 14.77 5.16 18.98
N ILE A 198 14.79 6.27 18.25
CA ILE A 198 13.64 6.78 17.49
C ILE A 198 13.21 5.72 16.46
N GLU A 199 14.13 5.28 15.63
CA GLU A 199 13.86 4.29 14.57
C GLU A 199 13.31 2.96 15.14
N THR A 200 13.88 2.50 16.26
CA THR A 200 13.42 1.27 16.91
C THR A 200 11.99 1.41 17.44
N ILE A 201 11.69 2.52 18.11
CA ILE A 201 10.35 2.76 18.66
C ILE A 201 9.32 2.86 17.54
N THR A 202 9.61 3.63 16.50
CA THR A 202 8.71 3.80 15.34
C THR A 202 8.47 2.48 14.63
N ALA A 203 9.52 1.66 14.45
CA ALA A 203 9.41 0.33 13.88
C ALA A 203 8.51 -0.60 14.71
N ILE A 204 8.70 -0.65 16.02
CA ILE A 204 7.89 -1.47 16.93
C ILE A 204 6.42 -1.06 16.85
N VAL A 205 6.15 0.25 16.89
CA VAL A 205 4.78 0.79 16.80
C VAL A 205 4.15 0.42 15.45
N ALA A 206 4.87 0.61 14.35
CA ALA A 206 4.37 0.29 13.01
C ALA A 206 4.06 -1.22 12.87
N VAL A 207 4.97 -2.10 13.27
CA VAL A 207 4.76 -3.55 13.26
C VAL A 207 3.56 -3.96 14.12
N ALA A 208 3.43 -3.38 15.32
CA ALA A 208 2.28 -3.64 16.19
C ALA A 208 0.96 -3.24 15.52
N ILE A 209 0.89 -2.08 14.87
CA ILE A 209 -0.31 -1.63 14.15
C ILE A 209 -0.64 -2.59 12.99
N LEU A 210 0.35 -3.04 12.21
CA LEU A 210 0.15 -3.99 11.12
C LEU A 210 -0.44 -5.32 11.62
N ILE A 211 0.11 -5.86 12.71
CA ILE A 211 -0.37 -7.11 13.33
C ILE A 211 -1.80 -6.92 13.88
N ILE A 212 -2.08 -5.81 14.55
CA ILE A 212 -3.41 -5.49 15.07
C ILE A 212 -4.42 -5.36 13.92
N PHE A 213 -4.08 -4.70 12.82
CA PHE A 213 -4.95 -4.59 11.65
C PHE A 213 -5.22 -5.97 11.04
N GLY A 214 -4.18 -6.77 10.83
CA GLY A 214 -4.31 -8.13 10.33
C GLY A 214 -5.18 -9.01 11.23
N GLY A 215 -4.88 -9.07 12.52
CA GLY A 215 -5.63 -9.84 13.50
C GLY A 215 -7.09 -9.41 13.61
N SER A 216 -7.36 -8.09 13.58
CA SER A 216 -8.73 -7.58 13.64
C SER A 216 -9.54 -7.90 12.37
N LEU A 217 -8.90 -7.98 11.19
CA LEU A 217 -9.56 -8.45 9.97
C LEU A 217 -9.90 -9.92 10.04
N LEU A 218 -9.00 -10.77 10.56
CA LEU A 218 -9.25 -12.19 10.76
C LEU A 218 -10.41 -12.43 11.72
N MET A 219 -10.46 -11.69 12.84
CA MET A 219 -11.56 -11.81 13.81
C MET A 219 -12.91 -11.36 13.21
N LYS A 220 -12.91 -10.27 12.43
CA LYS A 220 -14.12 -9.79 11.74
C LYS A 220 -14.56 -10.75 10.64
N ALA A 221 -13.64 -11.33 9.88
CA ALA A 221 -13.94 -12.30 8.83
C ALA A 221 -14.70 -13.52 9.38
N ASN A 222 -14.42 -13.94 10.61
CA ASN A 222 -15.14 -15.05 11.26
C ASN A 222 -16.58 -14.70 11.68
N LYS A 223 -16.93 -13.40 11.74
CA LYS A 223 -18.27 -12.91 12.10
C LYS A 223 -19.13 -12.56 10.90
N VAL A 224 -18.54 -12.47 9.72
CA VAL A 224 -19.28 -12.19 8.47
C VAL A 224 -19.84 -13.50 7.94
N GLU A 225 -21.16 -13.57 7.81
CA GLU A 225 -21.84 -14.68 7.11
C GLU A 225 -21.41 -14.68 5.64
N ASP A 226 -21.32 -15.88 5.04
CA ASP A 226 -20.95 -16.06 3.64
C ASP A 226 -22.08 -15.56 2.72
N VAL A 227 -22.19 -14.24 2.61
CA VAL A 227 -23.02 -13.61 1.58
C VAL A 227 -22.17 -13.56 0.31
N ALA A 228 -22.56 -14.34 -0.69
CA ALA A 228 -21.96 -14.25 -2.02
C ALA A 228 -22.23 -12.86 -2.59
N MET A 229 -21.20 -12.16 -2.97
CA MET A 229 -21.27 -10.88 -3.68
C MET A 229 -21.62 -11.10 -5.16
#